data_c40f4917c0433cea60fc3083b0ceb987
#
_entry.id   c40f4917c0433cea60fc3083b0ceb987
#
_cell.length_a   1.000
_cell.length_b   1.000
_cell.length_c   1.000
_cell.angle_alpha   90.00
_cell.angle_beta   90.00
_cell.angle_gamma   90.00
#
_symmetry.space_group_name_H-M   'P 1'
#
loop_
_entity.id
_entity.type
_entity.pdbx_description
1 polymer ?
#
loop_
_entity_poly.entity_id
_entity_poly.type
_entity_poly.pdbx_seq_one_letter_code
_entity_poly.pdbx_strand_id
1 'polypeptide(L)'
;GIIKTGKFSADFNVSFGNNKNEILEMDATVLNMLNTKFTQENRNVLQRVQLNNPFGAIYGFRYKGVYQYNYETFADLTVAEQEQFLASGKTAPVALNANGEIIRNSKGEPKRTKYCFSNSENESKDYDFKGGDAIYEDINNDGNINELDIVYLGSSLPKLTGGFGFTLNYDRWRLNAQFNYRVGNKILNLARLDAESMITNNNQSQAVNYRWRKEGDFTSIPRALSTSGNFANYNTMISDRFVEDGTFLRLNYLQISYNMPQKMVKKI
;
A
#
# COMPACT_ATOMS: atom_id res chain seq x y z
N GLY A 1 -25.24 28.10 -10.90
CA GLY A 1 -26.56 28.51 -11.46
C GLY A 1 -27.50 28.89 -10.34
N ILE A 2 -28.34 29.90 -10.58
CA ILE A 2 -29.31 30.39 -9.60
C ILE A 2 -30.72 30.02 -10.08
N ILE A 3 -31.46 29.31 -9.25
CA ILE A 3 -32.88 29.03 -9.44
C ILE A 3 -33.66 29.91 -8.48
N LYS A 4 -34.69 30.66 -8.96
CA LYS A 4 -35.57 31.50 -8.14
C LYS A 4 -37.02 31.21 -8.48
N THR A 5 -37.82 30.88 -7.45
CA THR A 5 -39.27 30.65 -7.60
C THR A 5 -39.97 31.10 -6.30
N GLY A 6 -40.69 32.24 -6.36
CA GLY A 6 -41.37 32.79 -5.19
C GLY A 6 -40.45 33.07 -4.02
N LYS A 7 -40.64 32.39 -2.90
CA LYS A 7 -39.82 32.52 -1.68
C LYS A 7 -38.60 31.63 -1.66
N PHE A 8 -38.40 30.76 -2.69
CA PHE A 8 -37.30 29.82 -2.79
C PHE A 8 -36.23 30.32 -3.75
N SER A 9 -34.95 30.19 -3.34
CA SER A 9 -33.83 30.33 -4.26
C SER A 9 -32.76 29.28 -3.95
N ALA A 10 -32.14 28.76 -4.97
CA ALA A 10 -31.05 27.82 -4.88
C ALA A 10 -29.88 28.29 -5.75
N ASP A 11 -28.70 28.27 -5.19
CA ASP A 11 -27.46 28.54 -5.90
C ASP A 11 -26.54 27.30 -5.81
N PHE A 12 -25.97 26.90 -6.94
CA PHE A 12 -25.05 25.77 -7.04
C PHE A 12 -23.74 26.22 -7.66
N ASN A 13 -22.65 25.82 -7.03
CA ASN A 13 -21.30 25.97 -7.56
C ASN A 13 -20.62 24.60 -7.66
N VAL A 14 -19.82 24.41 -8.70
CA VAL A 14 -19.03 23.20 -8.90
C VAL A 14 -17.68 23.62 -9.49
N SER A 15 -16.62 23.07 -8.96
CA SER A 15 -15.27 23.19 -9.49
C SER A 15 -14.66 21.79 -9.66
N PHE A 16 -13.90 21.62 -10.70
CA PHE A 16 -13.11 20.40 -10.91
C PHE A 16 -11.79 20.75 -11.56
N GLY A 17 -10.77 19.99 -11.21
CA GLY A 17 -9.43 20.08 -11.79
C GLY A 17 -8.86 18.68 -12.01
N ASN A 18 -8.22 18.49 -13.14
CA ASN A 18 -7.46 17.29 -13.45
C ASN A 18 -6.00 17.69 -13.63
N ASN A 19 -5.09 16.92 -13.06
CA ASN A 19 -3.65 17.08 -13.27
C ASN A 19 -3.07 15.73 -13.72
N LYS A 20 -2.47 15.72 -14.90
CA LYS A 20 -1.64 14.62 -15.36
C LYS A 20 -0.22 15.14 -15.49
N ASN A 21 0.70 14.52 -14.81
CA ASN A 21 2.13 14.79 -14.93
C ASN A 21 2.88 13.48 -15.20
N GLU A 22 3.99 13.60 -15.87
CA GLU A 22 4.84 12.48 -16.26
C GLU A 22 6.25 13.00 -16.40
N ILE A 23 7.23 12.27 -15.93
CA ILE A 23 8.65 12.61 -16.06
C ILE A 23 9.12 12.04 -17.39
N LEU A 24 9.30 12.92 -18.38
CA LEU A 24 9.69 12.50 -19.72
C LEU A 24 11.20 12.38 -19.87
N GLU A 25 11.94 13.29 -19.24
CA GLU A 25 13.39 13.35 -19.33
C GLU A 25 14.00 13.82 -18.02
N MET A 26 15.15 13.28 -17.67
CA MET A 26 15.94 13.67 -16.50
C MET A 26 17.41 13.31 -16.75
N ASP A 27 18.32 14.18 -16.31
CA ASP A 27 19.74 13.88 -16.33
C ASP A 27 20.07 12.61 -15.54
N ALA A 28 20.93 11.76 -16.09
CA ALA A 28 21.25 10.45 -15.48
C ALA A 28 21.86 10.59 -14.08
N THR A 29 22.64 11.64 -13.84
CA THR A 29 23.24 11.91 -12.52
C THR A 29 22.16 12.24 -11.50
N VAL A 30 21.21 13.08 -11.88
CA VAL A 30 20.07 13.47 -11.02
C VAL A 30 19.18 12.25 -10.77
N LEU A 31 18.90 11.44 -11.80
CA LEU A 31 18.11 10.23 -11.67
C LEU A 31 18.75 9.23 -10.69
N ASN A 32 20.07 9.04 -10.78
CA ASN A 32 20.81 8.19 -9.85
C ASN A 32 20.83 8.72 -8.42
N MET A 33 20.88 10.04 -8.23
CA MET A 33 20.81 10.67 -6.91
C MET A 33 19.42 10.52 -6.26
N LEU A 34 18.36 10.59 -7.05
CA LEU A 34 16.98 10.46 -6.57
C LEU A 34 16.56 9.02 -6.34
N ASN A 35 17.21 8.07 -7.02
CA ASN A 35 16.95 6.64 -6.81
C ASN A 35 17.85 6.11 -5.69
N THR A 36 17.33 6.12 -4.49
CA THR A 36 18.00 5.50 -3.35
C THR A 36 18.22 4.02 -3.65
N LYS A 37 19.46 3.56 -3.51
CA LYS A 37 19.73 2.13 -3.54
C LYS A 37 18.91 1.46 -2.46
N PHE A 38 18.21 0.40 -2.82
CA PHE A 38 17.51 -0.40 -1.84
C PHE A 38 18.54 -1.07 -0.93
N THR A 39 18.58 -0.66 0.32
CA THR A 39 19.44 -1.26 1.33
C THR A 39 18.57 -1.73 2.49
N GLN A 40 19.10 -2.62 3.31
CA GLN A 40 18.45 -3.08 4.52
C GLN A 40 18.07 -1.92 5.47
N GLU A 41 18.82 -0.83 5.42
CA GLU A 41 18.60 0.36 6.24
C GLU A 41 17.50 1.26 5.67
N ASN A 42 17.31 1.29 4.36
CA ASN A 42 16.35 2.15 3.64
C ASN A 42 14.95 1.55 3.47
N ARG A 43 14.66 0.48 4.14
CA ARG A 43 13.43 -0.33 4.03
C ARG A 43 12.11 0.42 4.12
N ASN A 44 12.10 1.59 4.75
CA ASN A 44 10.87 2.32 5.05
C ASN A 44 10.57 3.44 4.06
N VAL A 45 11.53 3.83 3.21
CA VAL A 45 11.32 4.92 2.25
C VAL A 45 12.01 4.57 0.94
N LEU A 46 11.26 4.00 0.02
CA LEU A 46 11.67 3.83 -1.35
C LEU A 46 11.42 5.14 -2.11
N GLN A 47 12.43 6.00 -2.10
CA GLN A 47 12.46 7.11 -3.06
C GLN A 47 12.92 6.54 -4.39
N ARG A 48 12.01 6.42 -5.33
CA ARG A 48 12.31 5.98 -6.69
C ARG A 48 11.62 6.89 -7.69
N VAL A 49 12.38 7.33 -8.66
CA VAL A 49 11.90 8.12 -9.79
C VAL A 49 12.19 7.35 -11.05
N GLN A 50 11.18 7.14 -11.87
CA GLN A 50 11.32 6.48 -13.17
C GLN A 50 10.75 7.36 -14.26
N LEU A 51 11.43 7.37 -15.42
CA LEU A 51 10.90 8.01 -16.61
C LEU A 51 9.56 7.36 -17.02
N ASN A 52 8.70 8.14 -17.64
CA ASN A 52 7.35 7.76 -18.06
C ASN A 52 6.40 7.44 -16.89
N ASN A 53 6.77 7.81 -15.67
CA ASN A 53 5.91 7.70 -14.50
C ASN A 53 5.65 9.08 -13.88
N PRO A 54 4.53 9.23 -13.14
CA PRO A 54 4.21 10.51 -12.52
C PRO A 54 5.18 10.84 -11.37
N PHE A 55 5.46 12.12 -11.19
CA PHE A 55 6.07 12.61 -9.97
C PHE A 55 5.12 12.30 -8.79
N GLY A 56 5.64 11.77 -7.70
CA GLY A 56 4.83 11.29 -6.58
C GLY A 56 4.35 9.85 -6.72
N ALA A 57 4.93 9.09 -7.65
CA ALA A 57 4.75 7.65 -7.75
C ALA A 57 5.21 6.93 -6.48
N ILE A 58 4.45 5.93 -6.06
CA ILE A 58 4.77 5.04 -4.95
C ILE A 58 5.27 3.73 -5.54
N TYR A 59 6.41 3.28 -5.07
CA TYR A 59 7.02 2.02 -5.48
C TYR A 59 7.17 1.10 -4.28
N GLY A 60 7.11 -0.20 -4.51
CA GLY A 60 7.28 -1.22 -3.48
C GLY A 60 7.02 -2.61 -4.04
N PHE A 61 6.99 -3.59 -3.15
CA PHE A 61 6.70 -4.97 -3.48
C PHE A 61 5.20 -5.22 -3.60
N ARG A 62 4.81 -6.23 -4.36
CA ARG A 62 3.45 -6.78 -4.30
C ARG A 62 3.37 -7.83 -3.22
N TYR A 63 2.49 -7.60 -2.25
CA TYR A 63 2.25 -8.50 -1.14
C TYR A 63 1.23 -9.57 -1.51
N LYS A 64 1.58 -10.84 -1.31
CA LYS A 64 0.72 -11.99 -1.65
C LYS A 64 0.19 -12.75 -0.43
N GLY A 65 0.50 -12.32 0.77
CA GLY A 65 0.08 -12.99 2.00
C GLY A 65 1.25 -13.46 2.85
N VAL A 66 1.06 -14.59 3.52
CA VAL A 66 2.02 -15.16 4.47
C VAL A 66 2.28 -16.61 4.11
N TYR A 67 3.53 -17.03 4.17
CA TYR A 67 3.88 -18.44 4.05
C TYR A 67 3.27 -19.23 5.21
N GLN A 68 2.39 -20.19 4.90
CA GLN A 68 1.69 -20.96 5.92
C GLN A 68 2.59 -22.03 6.56
N TYR A 69 3.54 -22.57 5.80
CA TYR A 69 4.42 -23.66 6.20
C TYR A 69 5.89 -23.30 5.99
N ASN A 70 6.77 -24.00 6.73
CA ASN A 70 8.20 -23.90 6.52
C ASN A 70 8.63 -24.59 5.22
N TYR A 71 9.80 -24.19 4.73
CA TYR A 71 10.40 -24.82 3.57
C TYR A 71 10.65 -26.32 3.80
N GLU A 72 11.16 -26.67 4.97
CA GLU A 72 11.49 -28.03 5.37
C GLU A 72 10.25 -28.94 5.29
N THR A 73 9.13 -28.49 5.84
CA THR A 73 7.85 -29.23 5.78
C THR A 73 7.39 -29.49 4.34
N PHE A 74 7.67 -28.57 3.42
CA PHE A 74 7.39 -28.75 1.99
C PHE A 74 8.40 -29.64 1.30
N ALA A 75 9.70 -29.47 1.58
CA ALA A 75 10.78 -30.21 0.94
C ALA A 75 10.78 -31.71 1.25
N ASP A 76 10.29 -32.09 2.44
CA ASP A 76 10.17 -33.48 2.87
C ASP A 76 9.03 -34.25 2.15
N LEU A 77 8.17 -33.54 1.40
CA LEU A 77 7.08 -34.17 0.62
C LEU A 77 7.66 -34.76 -0.68
N THR A 78 7.02 -35.82 -1.17
CA THR A 78 7.26 -36.35 -2.51
C THR A 78 6.85 -35.34 -3.59
N VAL A 79 7.36 -35.47 -4.81
CA VAL A 79 7.07 -34.56 -5.92
C VAL A 79 5.57 -34.41 -6.16
N ALA A 80 4.82 -35.53 -6.14
CA ALA A 80 3.37 -35.51 -6.34
C ALA A 80 2.63 -34.80 -5.17
N GLU A 81 3.10 -35.00 -3.95
CA GLU A 81 2.53 -34.29 -2.78
C GLU A 81 2.85 -32.80 -2.78
N GLN A 82 4.04 -32.40 -3.26
CA GLN A 82 4.42 -30.99 -3.43
C GLN A 82 3.48 -30.28 -4.42
N GLU A 83 3.18 -30.91 -5.55
CA GLU A 83 2.23 -30.37 -6.53
C GLU A 83 0.82 -30.27 -5.96
N GLN A 84 0.35 -31.30 -5.26
CA GLN A 84 -0.95 -31.29 -4.58
C GLN A 84 -1.02 -30.24 -3.47
N PHE A 85 0.08 -30.03 -2.74
CA PHE A 85 0.20 -28.99 -1.70
C PHE A 85 -0.05 -27.61 -2.28
N LEU A 86 0.65 -27.24 -3.37
CA LEU A 86 0.46 -25.95 -4.04
C LEU A 86 -0.94 -25.84 -4.68
N ALA A 87 -1.42 -26.88 -5.33
CA ALA A 87 -2.75 -26.92 -5.92
C ALA A 87 -3.88 -26.74 -4.88
N SER A 88 -3.64 -27.13 -3.61
CA SER A 88 -4.57 -26.88 -2.51
C SER A 88 -4.56 -25.44 -1.99
N GLY A 89 -3.76 -24.52 -2.56
CA GLY A 89 -3.63 -23.14 -2.15
C GLY A 89 -2.77 -22.92 -0.89
N LYS A 90 -2.05 -23.95 -0.44
CA LYS A 90 -1.08 -23.82 0.65
C LYS A 90 0.19 -23.17 0.15
N THR A 91 0.90 -22.47 1.04
CA THR A 91 2.10 -21.72 0.71
C THR A 91 3.28 -22.10 1.57
N ALA A 92 4.44 -22.25 0.94
CA ALA A 92 5.74 -22.44 1.56
C ALA A 92 6.79 -21.63 0.77
N PRO A 93 7.95 -21.27 1.36
CA PRO A 93 8.95 -20.45 0.68
C PRO A 93 9.74 -21.26 -0.37
N VAL A 94 9.06 -21.57 -1.46
CA VAL A 94 9.59 -22.28 -2.62
C VAL A 94 9.48 -21.40 -3.86
N ALA A 95 10.54 -21.40 -4.68
CA ALA A 95 10.61 -20.62 -5.90
C ALA A 95 9.77 -21.28 -7.00
N LEU A 96 8.97 -20.47 -7.69
CA LEU A 96 8.13 -20.89 -8.80
C LEU A 96 8.57 -20.15 -10.07
N ASN A 97 8.47 -20.82 -11.22
CA ASN A 97 8.67 -20.19 -12.52
C ASN A 97 7.41 -19.42 -12.96
N ALA A 98 7.48 -18.77 -14.12
CA ALA A 98 6.35 -18.02 -14.68
C ALA A 98 5.08 -18.86 -14.94
N ASN A 99 5.20 -20.18 -15.06
CA ASN A 99 4.08 -21.10 -15.23
C ASN A 99 3.50 -21.59 -13.90
N GLY A 100 4.11 -21.19 -12.75
CA GLY A 100 3.72 -21.67 -11.42
C GLY A 100 4.32 -23.03 -11.04
N GLU A 101 5.30 -23.53 -11.81
CA GLU A 101 5.97 -24.79 -11.56
C GLU A 101 7.16 -24.60 -10.62
N ILE A 102 7.47 -25.60 -9.78
CA ILE A 102 8.55 -25.55 -8.81
C ILE A 102 9.91 -25.51 -9.52
N ILE A 103 10.70 -24.47 -9.26
CA ILE A 103 12.09 -24.43 -9.68
C ILE A 103 12.88 -25.43 -8.83
N ARG A 104 13.64 -26.32 -9.49
CA ARG A 104 14.45 -27.35 -8.82
C ARG A 104 15.93 -27.15 -9.12
N ASN A 105 16.76 -27.50 -8.14
CA ASN A 105 18.20 -27.54 -8.32
C ASN A 105 18.66 -28.82 -9.12
N SER A 106 19.96 -28.95 -9.38
CA SER A 106 20.53 -30.09 -10.10
C SER A 106 20.33 -31.45 -9.43
N LYS A 107 19.97 -31.45 -8.15
CA LYS A 107 19.63 -32.67 -7.37
C LYS A 107 18.15 -33.01 -7.38
N GLY A 108 17.31 -32.19 -8.05
CA GLY A 108 15.86 -32.34 -8.07
C GLY A 108 15.14 -31.77 -6.84
N GLU A 109 15.85 -31.13 -5.91
CA GLU A 109 15.27 -30.53 -4.72
C GLU A 109 14.63 -29.18 -5.09
N PRO A 110 13.48 -28.79 -4.46
CA PRO A 110 12.87 -27.49 -4.70
C PRO A 110 13.82 -26.36 -4.31
N LYS A 111 13.92 -25.32 -5.15
CA LYS A 111 14.70 -24.12 -4.81
C LYS A 111 13.94 -23.31 -3.74
N ARG A 112 14.63 -22.96 -2.66
CA ARG A 112 14.08 -22.08 -1.61
C ARG A 112 14.05 -20.63 -2.09
N THR A 113 12.95 -19.94 -1.85
CA THR A 113 12.87 -18.49 -2.05
C THR A 113 13.68 -17.77 -0.99
N LYS A 114 14.50 -16.83 -1.42
CA LYS A 114 15.36 -16.02 -0.56
C LYS A 114 15.17 -14.55 -0.84
N TYR A 115 15.49 -13.72 0.13
CA TYR A 115 15.76 -12.31 -0.11
C TYR A 115 17.27 -12.14 -0.35
N CYS A 116 17.64 -11.64 -1.50
CA CYS A 116 19.02 -11.42 -1.91
C CYS A 116 19.23 -9.96 -2.29
N PHE A 117 20.26 -9.31 -1.76
CA PHE A 117 20.64 -7.98 -2.22
C PHE A 117 21.51 -8.11 -3.48
N SER A 118 21.06 -7.58 -4.62
CA SER A 118 21.79 -7.70 -5.89
C SER A 118 23.16 -7.00 -5.90
N ASN A 119 23.40 -6.11 -4.94
CA ASN A 119 24.65 -5.33 -4.80
C ASN A 119 25.44 -5.68 -3.53
N SER A 120 25.13 -6.76 -2.84
CA SER A 120 25.93 -7.13 -1.68
C SER A 120 27.17 -7.89 -2.18
N GLU A 121 28.34 -7.28 -1.99
CA GLU A 121 29.63 -7.99 -2.13
C GLU A 121 29.79 -9.15 -1.15
N ASN A 122 28.79 -9.39 -0.29
CA ASN A 122 28.74 -10.43 0.72
C ASN A 122 27.44 -11.23 0.60
N GLU A 123 27.51 -12.39 -0.03
CA GLU A 123 26.45 -13.41 -0.07
C GLU A 123 25.94 -13.85 1.32
N SER A 124 26.69 -13.51 2.40
CA SER A 124 26.33 -13.83 3.79
C SER A 124 25.14 -13.05 4.36
N LYS A 125 24.49 -12.18 3.58
CA LYS A 125 23.36 -11.35 3.98
C LYS A 125 22.02 -11.76 3.39
N ASP A 126 21.98 -12.90 2.70
CA ASP A 126 20.73 -13.43 2.20
C ASP A 126 19.83 -13.85 3.36
N TYR A 127 18.53 -13.61 3.18
CA TYR A 127 17.52 -14.04 4.14
C TYR A 127 16.69 -15.18 3.55
N ASP A 128 16.74 -16.33 4.22
CA ASP A 128 15.90 -17.48 3.90
C ASP A 128 14.52 -17.29 4.49
N PHE A 129 13.51 -17.11 3.66
CA PHE A 129 12.11 -17.04 4.13
C PHE A 129 11.71 -18.33 4.84
N LYS A 130 10.84 -18.17 5.84
CA LYS A 130 10.31 -19.24 6.67
C LYS A 130 8.78 -19.15 6.73
N GLY A 131 8.15 -20.19 7.26
CA GLY A 131 6.74 -20.13 7.60
C GLY A 131 6.43 -18.93 8.51
N GLY A 132 5.35 -18.23 8.20
CA GLY A 132 4.96 -16.98 8.85
C GLY A 132 5.57 -15.71 8.28
N ASP A 133 6.52 -15.79 7.38
CA ASP A 133 7.06 -14.61 6.72
C ASP A 133 6.14 -14.12 5.60
N ALA A 134 6.25 -12.82 5.30
CA ALA A 134 5.54 -12.17 4.22
C ALA A 134 5.94 -12.75 2.85
N ILE A 135 4.97 -13.00 2.00
CA ILE A 135 5.18 -13.39 0.61
C ILE A 135 5.20 -12.13 -0.25
N TYR A 136 6.30 -11.90 -0.94
CA TYR A 136 6.43 -10.88 -1.97
C TYR A 136 6.44 -11.55 -3.34
N GLU A 137 5.83 -10.90 -4.34
CA GLU A 137 5.79 -11.42 -5.70
C GLU A 137 7.18 -11.33 -6.32
N ASP A 138 7.68 -12.46 -6.79
CA ASP A 138 8.88 -12.56 -7.63
C ASP A 138 8.45 -12.22 -9.07
N ILE A 139 8.74 -10.99 -9.51
CA ILE A 139 8.25 -10.45 -10.79
C ILE A 139 9.04 -11.03 -11.96
N ASN A 140 10.33 -11.26 -11.78
CA ASN A 140 11.19 -11.80 -12.83
C ASN A 140 11.26 -13.33 -12.80
N ASN A 141 10.67 -13.99 -11.80
CA ASN A 141 10.62 -15.44 -11.59
C ASN A 141 12.01 -16.08 -11.52
N ASP A 142 12.98 -15.40 -10.91
CA ASP A 142 14.32 -15.93 -10.68
C ASP A 142 14.46 -16.73 -9.38
N GLY A 143 13.42 -16.72 -8.56
CA GLY A 143 13.32 -17.41 -7.27
C GLY A 143 13.98 -16.66 -6.13
N ASN A 144 14.31 -15.39 -6.33
CA ASN A 144 14.82 -14.50 -5.30
C ASN A 144 13.93 -13.26 -5.22
N ILE A 145 13.84 -12.66 -4.05
CA ILE A 145 13.19 -11.36 -3.88
C ILE A 145 14.28 -10.30 -3.72
N ASN A 146 14.24 -9.28 -4.56
CA ASN A 146 15.22 -8.20 -4.56
C ASN A 146 14.64 -6.89 -5.15
N GLU A 147 15.51 -5.93 -5.44
CA GLU A 147 15.10 -4.65 -6.02
C GLU A 147 14.51 -4.74 -7.42
N LEU A 148 14.68 -5.85 -8.15
CA LEU A 148 14.10 -6.07 -9.48
C LEU A 148 12.59 -6.36 -9.37
N ASP A 149 12.12 -6.80 -8.20
CA ASP A 149 10.71 -7.08 -7.92
C ASP A 149 9.92 -5.86 -7.44
N ILE A 150 10.58 -4.69 -7.37
CA ILE A 150 9.93 -3.45 -6.99
C ILE A 150 9.16 -2.88 -8.17
N VAL A 151 7.87 -2.68 -7.97
CA VAL A 151 6.95 -2.20 -8.99
C VAL A 151 6.24 -0.91 -8.60
N TYR A 152 5.63 -0.26 -9.59
CA TYR A 152 4.76 0.89 -9.37
C TYR A 152 3.45 0.45 -8.71
N LEU A 153 3.14 1.05 -7.54
CA LEU A 153 1.96 0.74 -6.73
C LEU A 153 0.87 1.80 -6.82
N GLY A 154 1.16 2.93 -7.42
CA GLY A 154 0.21 4.02 -7.58
C GLY A 154 0.85 5.39 -7.43
N SER A 155 0.04 6.43 -7.51
CA SER A 155 0.49 7.82 -7.35
C SER A 155 -0.19 8.48 -6.16
N SER A 156 0.56 9.26 -5.41
CA SER A 156 0.03 10.12 -4.35
C SER A 156 -0.77 11.31 -4.88
N LEU A 157 -0.62 11.61 -6.18
CA LEU A 157 -1.33 12.70 -6.83
C LEU A 157 -2.72 12.25 -7.31
N PRO A 158 -3.77 13.02 -7.01
CA PRO A 158 -5.11 12.68 -7.42
C PRO A 158 -5.30 12.88 -8.93
N LYS A 159 -6.11 12.00 -9.54
CA LYS A 159 -6.53 12.12 -10.95
C LYS A 159 -7.57 13.23 -11.12
N LEU A 160 -8.39 13.43 -10.09
CA LEU A 160 -9.45 14.45 -10.11
C LEU A 160 -9.56 15.09 -8.72
N THR A 161 -9.63 16.42 -8.69
CA THR A 161 -9.88 17.21 -7.48
C THR A 161 -10.95 18.23 -7.75
N GLY A 162 -11.65 18.64 -6.71
CA GLY A 162 -12.61 19.72 -6.85
C GLY A 162 -13.45 19.91 -5.63
N GLY A 163 -14.51 20.68 -5.82
CA GLY A 163 -15.50 20.93 -4.82
C GLY A 163 -16.85 21.26 -5.45
N PHE A 164 -17.87 21.08 -4.68
CA PHE A 164 -19.21 21.57 -5.02
C PHE A 164 -19.90 22.12 -3.77
N GLY A 165 -20.79 23.02 -4.00
CA GLY A 165 -21.55 23.59 -2.92
C GLY A 165 -22.92 24.07 -3.38
N PHE A 166 -23.76 24.28 -2.41
CA PHE A 166 -25.08 24.86 -2.65
C PHE A 166 -25.48 25.81 -1.54
N THR A 167 -26.24 26.81 -1.90
CA THR A 167 -26.94 27.69 -0.98
C THR A 167 -28.45 27.63 -1.31
N LEU A 168 -29.22 27.17 -0.37
CA LEU A 168 -30.69 27.14 -0.46
C LEU A 168 -31.27 28.22 0.46
N ASN A 169 -32.15 29.08 -0.07
CA ASN A 169 -32.89 30.02 0.73
C ASN A 169 -34.39 29.74 0.57
N TYR A 170 -35.08 29.70 1.69
CA TYR A 170 -36.53 29.57 1.72
C TYR A 170 -37.12 30.53 2.77
N ASP A 171 -37.80 31.56 2.32
CA ASP A 171 -38.33 32.64 3.15
C ASP A 171 -37.21 33.24 4.04
N ARG A 172 -37.13 32.86 5.30
CA ARG A 172 -36.15 33.35 6.29
C ARG A 172 -35.06 32.39 6.61
N TRP A 173 -35.11 31.18 6.07
CA TRP A 173 -34.11 30.14 6.27
C TRP A 173 -33.08 30.17 5.17
N ARG A 174 -31.84 29.94 5.55
CA ARG A 174 -30.72 29.74 4.62
C ARG A 174 -29.94 28.52 5.05
N LEU A 175 -29.74 27.61 4.11
CA LEU A 175 -28.84 26.44 4.22
C LEU A 175 -27.70 26.63 3.25
N ASN A 176 -26.48 26.54 3.74
CA ASN A 176 -25.28 26.57 2.94
C ASN A 176 -24.43 25.34 3.24
N ALA A 177 -23.99 24.60 2.22
CA ALA A 177 -23.10 23.46 2.34
C ALA A 177 -22.00 23.52 1.27
N GLN A 178 -20.78 23.15 1.68
CA GLN A 178 -19.61 23.10 0.81
C GLN A 178 -18.89 21.76 0.98
N PHE A 179 -18.58 21.12 -0.13
CA PHE A 179 -17.92 19.83 -0.20
C PHE A 179 -16.64 19.93 -1.01
N ASN A 180 -15.61 19.20 -0.58
CA ASN A 180 -14.41 18.94 -1.36
C ASN A 180 -14.26 17.46 -1.62
N TYR A 181 -13.67 17.13 -2.76
CA TYR A 181 -13.36 15.75 -3.12
C TYR A 181 -12.00 15.61 -3.76
N ARG A 182 -11.41 14.45 -3.58
CA ARG A 182 -10.24 13.95 -4.32
C ARG A 182 -10.52 12.52 -4.74
N VAL A 183 -10.08 12.17 -5.94
CA VAL A 183 -10.31 10.84 -6.51
C VAL A 183 -9.05 10.30 -7.17
N GLY A 184 -8.74 9.05 -6.88
CA GLY A 184 -7.74 8.26 -7.58
C GLY A 184 -6.30 8.47 -7.13
N ASN A 185 -6.06 9.11 -5.98
CA ASN A 185 -4.74 9.11 -5.34
C ASN A 185 -4.58 7.91 -4.40
N LYS A 186 -3.33 7.48 -4.21
CA LYS A 186 -2.94 6.46 -3.24
C LYS A 186 -2.19 7.11 -2.08
N ILE A 187 -2.27 6.48 -0.93
CA ILE A 187 -1.59 6.90 0.30
C ILE A 187 -0.77 5.74 0.82
N LEU A 188 0.52 5.95 1.04
CA LEU A 188 1.36 5.00 1.77
C LEU A 188 1.15 5.24 3.27
N ASN A 189 0.49 4.30 3.94
CA ASN A 189 0.16 4.39 5.37
C ASN A 189 1.33 3.90 6.23
N LEU A 190 2.31 4.78 6.46
CA LEU A 190 3.47 4.50 7.31
C LEU A 190 3.10 4.29 8.77
N ALA A 191 2.05 4.95 9.27
CA ALA A 191 1.58 4.76 10.64
C ALA A 191 1.05 3.33 10.86
N ARG A 192 0.35 2.76 9.86
CA ARG A 192 -0.07 1.37 9.89
C ARG A 192 1.12 0.42 9.79
N LEU A 193 2.10 0.73 8.93
CA LEU A 193 3.32 -0.05 8.82
C LEU A 193 4.04 -0.14 10.18
N ASP A 194 4.22 0.98 10.86
CA ASP A 194 4.86 1.00 12.18
C ASP A 194 4.04 0.26 13.24
N ALA A 195 2.72 0.46 13.26
CA ALA A 195 1.83 -0.18 14.22
C ALA A 195 1.67 -1.71 14.00
N GLU A 196 1.95 -2.21 12.80
CA GLU A 196 1.92 -3.64 12.45
C GLU A 196 3.32 -4.26 12.34
N SER A 197 4.40 -3.50 12.59
CA SER A 197 5.78 -3.95 12.38
C SER A 197 6.23 -5.01 13.37
N MET A 198 5.74 -4.97 14.59
CA MET A 198 6.16 -5.86 15.71
C MET A 198 7.67 -5.87 15.97
N ILE A 199 8.39 -4.82 15.56
CA ILE A 199 9.86 -4.72 15.68
C ILE A 199 10.26 -4.06 16.99
N THR A 200 9.42 -3.15 17.48
CA THR A 200 9.69 -2.35 18.68
C THR A 200 8.66 -2.63 19.77
N ASN A 201 8.96 -2.14 20.98
CA ASN A 201 8.03 -2.23 22.12
C ASN A 201 6.97 -1.10 22.14
N ASN A 202 6.75 -0.44 21.01
CA ASN A 202 5.73 0.59 20.85
C ASN A 202 4.31 -0.01 20.84
N ASN A 203 3.32 0.86 21.01
CA ASN A 203 1.93 0.46 20.88
C ASN A 203 1.67 -0.11 19.47
N GLN A 204 0.98 -1.23 19.44
CA GLN A 204 0.71 -1.98 18.20
C GLN A 204 -0.78 -1.89 17.83
N SER A 205 -1.06 -2.09 16.55
CA SER A 205 -2.42 -2.28 16.06
C SER A 205 -3.04 -3.56 16.61
N GLN A 206 -4.34 -3.57 16.85
CA GLN A 206 -5.08 -4.78 17.22
C GLN A 206 -4.94 -5.90 16.16
N ALA A 207 -4.65 -5.55 14.91
CA ALA A 207 -4.45 -6.50 13.81
C ALA A 207 -3.34 -7.51 14.11
N VAL A 208 -2.29 -7.13 14.85
CA VAL A 208 -1.17 -8.04 15.19
C VAL A 208 -1.57 -9.22 16.07
N ASN A 209 -2.74 -9.16 16.72
CA ASN A 209 -3.28 -10.31 17.46
C ASN A 209 -3.61 -11.49 16.54
N TYR A 210 -3.84 -11.22 15.26
CA TYR A 210 -4.15 -12.21 14.23
C TYR A 210 -2.92 -12.63 13.43
N ARG A 211 -1.69 -12.31 13.89
CA ARG A 211 -0.46 -12.71 13.23
C ARG A 211 -0.33 -14.22 13.14
N TRP A 212 0.42 -14.69 12.16
CA TRP A 212 0.82 -16.09 12.06
C TRP A 212 1.61 -16.54 13.31
N ARG A 213 1.32 -17.71 13.84
CA ARG A 213 1.93 -18.26 15.06
C ARG A 213 2.47 -19.68 14.88
N LYS A 214 1.84 -20.46 14.02
CA LYS A 214 2.19 -21.85 13.76
C LYS A 214 1.86 -22.25 12.33
N GLU A 215 2.48 -23.32 11.86
CA GLU A 215 2.20 -23.89 10.55
C GLU A 215 0.71 -24.23 10.38
N GLY A 216 0.24 -23.92 9.17
CA GLY A 216 -1.17 -24.05 8.80
C GLY A 216 -2.05 -22.85 9.18
N ASP A 217 -1.53 -21.86 9.92
CA ASP A 217 -2.28 -20.63 10.19
C ASP A 217 -2.50 -19.87 8.88
N PHE A 218 -3.77 -19.55 8.60
CA PHE A 218 -4.19 -18.74 7.47
C PHE A 218 -4.45 -17.30 7.92
N THR A 219 -3.54 -16.41 7.58
CA THR A 219 -3.61 -15.00 7.99
C THR A 219 -2.89 -14.11 6.98
N SER A 220 -3.27 -12.82 6.96
CA SER A 220 -2.58 -11.77 6.21
C SER A 220 -1.57 -10.97 7.05
N ILE A 221 -1.35 -11.35 8.32
CA ILE A 221 -0.41 -10.68 9.21
C ILE A 221 0.78 -11.61 9.45
N PRO A 222 2.00 -11.23 9.03
CA PRO A 222 3.20 -12.05 9.23
C PRO A 222 3.51 -12.29 10.70
N ARG A 223 4.40 -13.23 10.94
CA ARG A 223 4.98 -13.45 12.27
C ARG A 223 5.85 -12.27 12.69
N ALA A 224 6.02 -12.09 14.00
CA ALA A 224 7.02 -11.17 14.53
C ALA A 224 8.42 -11.71 14.27
N LEU A 225 9.31 -10.83 13.78
CA LEU A 225 10.73 -11.14 13.65
C LEU A 225 11.49 -10.55 14.83
N SER A 226 12.52 -11.28 15.29
CA SER A 226 13.36 -10.79 16.38
C SER A 226 14.15 -9.56 15.97
N THR A 227 14.27 -8.59 16.88
CA THR A 227 15.11 -7.39 16.73
C THR A 227 16.60 -7.69 16.82
N SER A 228 16.99 -8.87 17.33
CA SER A 228 18.37 -9.30 17.40
C SER A 228 18.83 -9.81 16.04
N GLY A 229 19.31 -8.91 15.19
CA GLY A 229 19.86 -9.25 13.88
C GLY A 229 19.31 -8.37 12.76
N ASN A 230 19.93 -8.51 11.60
CA ASN A 230 19.68 -7.69 10.43
C ASN A 230 18.34 -8.00 9.71
N PHE A 231 17.51 -8.90 10.24
CA PHE A 231 16.40 -9.51 9.52
C PHE A 231 14.99 -9.09 10.00
N ALA A 232 14.92 -8.24 11.02
CA ALA A 232 13.64 -7.84 11.64
C ALA A 232 12.63 -7.21 10.66
N ASN A 233 13.07 -6.81 9.49
CA ASN A 233 12.33 -5.89 8.61
C ASN A 233 11.73 -6.52 7.37
N TYR A 234 12.04 -7.78 7.08
CA TYR A 234 11.55 -8.42 5.87
C TYR A 234 10.03 -8.59 5.83
N ASN A 235 9.38 -8.63 6.98
CA ASN A 235 7.93 -8.69 7.07
C ASN A 235 7.23 -7.32 6.98
N THR A 236 8.01 -6.24 6.91
CA THR A 236 7.53 -4.85 6.89
C THR A 236 8.10 -4.02 5.74
N MET A 237 8.54 -4.68 4.68
CA MET A 237 8.97 -3.97 3.48
C MET A 237 7.81 -3.19 2.86
N ILE A 238 8.11 -2.04 2.27
CA ILE A 238 7.10 -1.23 1.57
C ILE A 238 6.47 -2.07 0.47
N SER A 239 5.16 -2.21 0.56
CA SER A 239 4.38 -3.02 -0.35
C SER A 239 2.95 -2.46 -0.47
N ASP A 240 2.19 -2.98 -1.42
CA ASP A 240 0.78 -2.63 -1.59
C ASP A 240 -0.09 -2.97 -0.36
N ARG A 241 0.39 -3.81 0.56
CA ARG A 241 -0.25 -4.04 1.85
C ARG A 241 -0.49 -2.73 2.62
N PHE A 242 0.39 -1.75 2.49
CA PHE A 242 0.33 -0.47 3.19
C PHE A 242 -0.08 0.69 2.28
N VAL A 243 -0.45 0.41 1.03
CA VAL A 243 -0.95 1.40 0.08
C VAL A 243 -2.48 1.40 0.09
N GLU A 244 -3.05 2.51 0.49
CA GLU A 244 -4.49 2.68 0.66
C GLU A 244 -5.07 3.62 -0.39
N ASP A 245 -6.38 3.54 -0.61
CA ASP A 245 -7.09 4.48 -1.46
C ASP A 245 -7.28 5.80 -0.72
N GLY A 246 -6.75 6.88 -1.31
CA GLY A 246 -6.86 8.23 -0.78
C GLY A 246 -8.09 9.00 -1.29
N THR A 247 -9.01 8.34 -1.98
CA THR A 247 -10.26 8.95 -2.46
C THR A 247 -11.13 9.37 -1.29
N PHE A 248 -11.60 10.61 -1.31
CA PHE A 248 -12.53 11.08 -0.29
C PHE A 248 -13.51 12.12 -0.82
N LEU A 249 -14.65 12.20 -0.13
CA LEU A 249 -15.60 13.31 -0.17
C LEU A 249 -15.71 13.87 1.25
N ARG A 250 -15.47 15.17 1.41
CA ARG A 250 -15.51 15.86 2.70
C ARG A 250 -16.52 16.98 2.69
N LEU A 251 -17.38 17.01 3.68
CA LEU A 251 -18.17 18.19 4.02
C LEU A 251 -17.27 19.16 4.79
N ASN A 252 -16.93 20.30 4.18
CA ASN A 252 -16.07 21.30 4.80
C ASN A 252 -16.85 22.29 5.64
N TYR A 253 -18.06 22.59 5.18
CA TYR A 253 -18.86 23.65 5.78
C TYR A 253 -20.34 23.31 5.65
N LEU A 254 -21.06 23.46 6.76
CA LEU A 254 -22.50 23.37 6.82
C LEU A 254 -23.01 24.49 7.74
N GLN A 255 -23.86 25.33 7.21
CA GLN A 255 -24.50 26.41 7.98
C GLN A 255 -25.99 26.42 7.74
N ILE A 256 -26.75 26.52 8.82
CA ILE A 256 -28.17 26.79 8.82
C ILE A 256 -28.39 28.15 9.52
N SER A 257 -29.02 29.06 8.83
CA SER A 257 -29.28 30.41 9.35
C SER A 257 -30.78 30.73 9.27
N TYR A 258 -31.26 31.43 10.27
CA TYR A 258 -32.62 31.94 10.31
C TYR A 258 -32.61 33.45 10.54
N ASN A 259 -33.21 34.21 9.63
CA ASN A 259 -33.34 35.66 9.74
C ASN A 259 -34.56 36.02 10.60
N MET A 260 -34.31 36.46 11.81
CA MET A 260 -35.40 36.86 12.71
C MET A 260 -36.20 38.07 12.17
N PRO A 261 -37.55 38.09 12.34
CA PRO A 261 -38.36 39.26 12.02
C PRO A 261 -37.93 40.46 12.83
N GLN A 262 -37.88 41.64 12.19
CA GLN A 262 -37.56 42.90 12.90
C GLN A 262 -38.45 43.17 14.12
N LYS A 263 -39.72 42.73 14.09
CA LYS A 263 -40.65 42.86 15.23
C LYS A 263 -40.19 42.07 16.48
N MET A 264 -39.43 40.97 16.30
CA MET A 264 -38.85 40.18 17.41
C MET A 264 -37.58 40.82 17.95
N VAL A 265 -36.73 41.35 17.05
CA VAL A 265 -35.45 41.98 17.41
C VAL A 265 -35.64 43.29 18.17
N LYS A 266 -36.72 44.04 17.90
CA LYS A 266 -37.03 45.28 18.61
C LYS A 266 -37.59 45.08 20.03
N LYS A 267 -37.84 43.83 20.44
CA LYS A 267 -38.32 43.48 21.79
C LYS A 267 -37.22 42.93 22.71
N ILE A 268 -36.02 42.73 22.18
CA ILE A 268 -34.80 42.40 22.92
C ILE A 268 -33.96 43.68 23.08
#